data_c699c6e71b76a3f9037936a2adf34a72
#
_entry.id   c699c6e71b76a3f9037936a2adf34a72
#
_cell.length_a   1.000
_cell.length_b   1.000
_cell.length_c   1.000
_cell.angle_alpha   90.00
_cell.angle_beta   90.00
_cell.angle_gamma   90.00
#
_symmetry.space_group_name_H-M   'P 1'
#
loop_
_entity.id
_entity.type
_entity.pdbx_description
1 polymer ?
#
loop_
_entity_poly.entity_id
_entity_poly.type
_entity_poly.pdbx_seq_one_letter_code
_entity_poly.pdbx_strand_id
1 'polypeptide(L)'
;MNKTNLSAYMAMTVSQLKEEQRMGTAHVYQSTLNRIKDFMEQDSISFEEVTPVWLKAFQEYLLERQLHWNTISTYMRMLRATYFRAVDDGLAPYQPRLFKGVYTGTKVTVKRAVDEDVFRQLNAPVADESLEFTRLLFLLLFMLRGMPFVDIAYLRHCDLHGNVIVYRRKKTGAWLTVRVEAEAMKIIRNLRNTDKTSPYLFPLIHHPGKDEYRQYQNALRSFNYHLKRLGERIKGVAGLTSYTARHSWATIANYRNYQQELISNAMGHSSVKAVSYTHLRAHETDQYL
;
A
#
# COMPACT_ATOMS: atom_id res chain seq x y z
N MET A 1 -13.30 6.01 38.48
CA MET A 1 -12.34 6.10 37.36
C MET A 1 -12.75 5.06 36.32
N ASN A 2 -13.24 5.48 35.15
CA ASN A 2 -13.47 4.53 34.06
C ASN A 2 -12.12 3.95 33.67
N LYS A 3 -11.88 2.66 33.97
CA LYS A 3 -10.66 1.98 33.54
C LYS A 3 -10.65 2.02 32.01
N THR A 4 -9.62 2.62 31.44
CA THR A 4 -9.41 2.63 29.98
C THR A 4 -9.28 1.17 29.50
N ASN A 5 -10.20 0.72 28.65
CA ASN A 5 -10.16 -0.63 28.09
C ASN A 5 -9.44 -0.66 26.75
N LEU A 6 -9.12 -1.84 26.23
CA LEU A 6 -8.41 -2.03 24.96
C LEU A 6 -9.11 -1.31 23.79
N SER A 7 -10.45 -1.44 23.71
CA SER A 7 -11.21 -0.83 22.60
C SER A 7 -11.12 0.69 22.62
N ALA A 8 -11.28 1.30 23.80
CA ALA A 8 -11.17 2.75 23.95
C ALA A 8 -9.74 3.25 23.69
N TYR A 9 -8.72 2.54 24.19
CA TYR A 9 -7.31 2.89 23.96
C TYR A 9 -6.94 2.78 22.48
N MET A 10 -7.42 1.75 21.78
CA MET A 10 -7.20 1.58 20.35
C MET A 10 -7.91 2.67 19.53
N ALA A 11 -9.14 3.05 19.91
CA ALA A 11 -9.87 4.15 19.28
C ALA A 11 -9.15 5.50 19.47
N MET A 12 -8.62 5.76 20.67
CA MET A 12 -7.79 6.95 20.95
C MET A 12 -6.53 6.95 20.08
N THR A 13 -5.84 5.82 19.97
CA THR A 13 -4.68 5.66 19.07
C THR A 13 -5.05 5.97 17.60
N VAL A 14 -6.22 5.53 17.14
CA VAL A 14 -6.72 5.84 15.78
C VAL A 14 -6.92 7.33 15.61
N SER A 15 -7.52 8.03 16.58
CA SER A 15 -7.74 9.47 16.54
C SER A 15 -6.41 10.23 16.48
N GLN A 16 -5.47 9.89 17.35
CA GLN A 16 -4.13 10.48 17.36
C GLN A 16 -3.41 10.31 16.01
N LEU A 17 -3.45 9.10 15.43
CA LEU A 17 -2.82 8.83 14.13
C LEU A 17 -3.46 9.64 12.99
N LYS A 18 -4.77 9.94 13.06
CA LYS A 18 -5.45 10.81 12.10
C LYS A 18 -4.99 12.25 12.25
N GLU A 19 -4.86 12.76 13.47
CA GLU A 19 -4.32 14.10 13.76
C GLU A 19 -2.88 14.24 13.24
N GLU A 20 -2.06 13.21 13.41
CA GLU A 20 -0.70 13.10 12.85
C GLU A 20 -0.66 12.93 11.32
N GLN A 21 -1.80 12.96 10.63
CA GLN A 21 -1.93 12.72 9.18
C GLN A 21 -1.41 11.33 8.73
N ARG A 22 -1.31 10.36 9.62
CA ARG A 22 -0.89 8.98 9.37
C ARG A 22 -2.07 8.08 9.01
N MET A 23 -2.88 8.55 8.05
CA MET A 23 -4.18 7.98 7.68
C MET A 23 -4.11 6.47 7.34
N GLY A 24 -3.06 6.04 6.63
CA GLY A 24 -2.87 4.62 6.28
C GLY A 24 -2.68 3.73 7.52
N THR A 25 -1.91 4.20 8.51
CA THR A 25 -1.72 3.49 9.78
C THR A 25 -3.01 3.50 10.60
N ALA A 26 -3.67 4.65 10.71
CA ALA A 26 -4.96 4.79 11.39
C ALA A 26 -6.01 3.81 10.82
N HIS A 27 -6.05 3.67 9.49
CA HIS A 27 -6.97 2.73 8.83
C HIS A 27 -6.71 1.27 9.23
N VAL A 28 -5.44 0.85 9.36
CA VAL A 28 -5.10 -0.53 9.78
C VAL A 28 -5.51 -0.76 11.25
N TYR A 29 -5.25 0.20 12.15
CA TYR A 29 -5.69 0.11 13.55
C TYR A 29 -7.22 0.05 13.65
N GLN A 30 -7.93 0.91 12.92
CA GLN A 30 -9.40 0.90 12.87
C GLN A 30 -9.94 -0.43 12.36
N SER A 31 -9.33 -0.98 11.28
CA SER A 31 -9.73 -2.28 10.74
C SER A 31 -9.51 -3.41 11.75
N THR A 32 -8.42 -3.36 12.53
CA THR A 32 -8.14 -4.32 13.60
C THR A 32 -9.18 -4.21 14.70
N LEU A 33 -9.48 -3.00 15.15
CA LEU A 33 -10.51 -2.75 16.18
C LEU A 33 -11.89 -3.27 15.75
N ASN A 34 -12.28 -3.01 14.49
CA ASN A 34 -13.55 -3.50 13.96
C ASN A 34 -13.61 -5.04 14.00
N ARG A 35 -12.51 -5.73 13.60
CA ARG A 35 -12.45 -7.20 13.67
C ARG A 35 -12.50 -7.76 15.09
N ILE A 36 -11.92 -7.05 16.05
CA ILE A 36 -12.03 -7.44 17.47
C ILE A 36 -13.49 -7.31 17.94
N LYS A 37 -14.16 -6.20 17.61
CA LYS A 37 -15.58 -6.00 17.95
C LYS A 37 -16.47 -7.05 17.28
N ASP A 38 -16.24 -7.34 16.00
CA ASP A 38 -16.97 -8.39 15.26
C ASP A 38 -16.80 -9.78 15.93
N PHE A 39 -15.60 -10.09 16.43
CA PHE A 39 -15.29 -11.35 17.10
C PHE A 39 -15.93 -11.46 18.47
N MET A 40 -15.93 -10.38 19.22
CA MET A 40 -16.48 -10.36 20.58
C MET A 40 -18.01 -10.17 20.62
N GLU A 41 -18.60 -9.75 19.48
CA GLU A 41 -20.01 -9.31 19.41
C GLU A 41 -20.33 -8.20 20.43
N GLN A 42 -19.30 -7.44 20.82
CA GLN A 42 -19.36 -6.38 21.82
C GLN A 42 -18.51 -5.20 21.39
N ASP A 43 -18.92 -4.00 21.82
CA ASP A 43 -18.18 -2.76 21.53
C ASP A 43 -16.95 -2.54 22.41
N SER A 44 -16.84 -3.27 23.50
CA SER A 44 -15.83 -3.07 24.53
C SER A 44 -15.16 -4.38 24.92
N ILE A 45 -13.84 -4.36 24.99
CA ILE A 45 -13.02 -5.44 25.53
C ILE A 45 -12.00 -4.85 26.51
N SER A 46 -11.83 -5.46 27.67
CA SER A 46 -10.82 -5.08 28.65
C SER A 46 -9.44 -5.63 28.30
N PHE A 47 -8.39 -5.09 28.91
CA PHE A 47 -7.03 -5.64 28.73
C PHE A 47 -6.86 -7.00 29.38
N GLU A 48 -7.59 -7.28 30.45
CA GLU A 48 -7.55 -8.53 31.20
C GLU A 48 -8.16 -9.69 30.41
N GLU A 49 -9.10 -9.42 29.50
CA GLU A 49 -9.69 -10.43 28.61
C GLU A 49 -8.72 -10.90 27.52
N VAL A 50 -7.68 -10.10 27.21
CA VAL A 50 -6.67 -10.46 26.22
C VAL A 50 -5.69 -11.48 26.80
N THR A 51 -6.04 -12.74 26.71
CA THR A 51 -5.22 -13.87 27.15
C THR A 51 -4.63 -14.63 25.96
N PRO A 52 -3.62 -15.50 26.17
CA PRO A 52 -3.11 -16.38 25.11
C PRO A 52 -4.20 -17.24 24.44
N VAL A 53 -5.20 -17.69 25.24
CA VAL A 53 -6.34 -18.48 24.74
C VAL A 53 -7.23 -17.62 23.86
N TRP A 54 -7.57 -16.40 24.31
CA TRP A 54 -8.34 -15.45 23.54
C TRP A 54 -7.65 -15.07 22.21
N LEU A 55 -6.35 -14.81 22.25
CA LEU A 55 -5.58 -14.48 21.06
C LEU A 55 -5.59 -15.61 20.03
N LYS A 56 -5.51 -16.87 20.48
CA LYS A 56 -5.58 -18.03 19.62
C LYS A 56 -6.99 -18.18 19.00
N ALA A 57 -8.04 -18.03 19.80
CA ALA A 57 -9.42 -18.07 19.31
C ALA A 57 -9.69 -16.94 18.30
N PHE A 58 -9.19 -15.72 18.54
CA PHE A 58 -9.30 -14.62 17.59
C PHE A 58 -8.56 -14.92 16.27
N GLN A 59 -7.37 -15.57 16.33
CA GLN A 59 -6.66 -16.00 15.12
C GLN A 59 -7.47 -17.04 14.33
N GLU A 60 -8.05 -18.03 14.99
CA GLU A 60 -8.89 -19.06 14.37
C GLU A 60 -10.14 -18.44 13.72
N TYR A 61 -10.83 -17.53 14.41
CA TYR A 61 -11.93 -16.74 13.84
C TYR A 61 -11.54 -15.99 12.56
N LEU A 62 -10.35 -15.38 12.50
CA LEU A 62 -9.87 -14.70 11.31
C LEU A 62 -9.57 -15.68 10.17
N LEU A 63 -9.09 -16.89 10.49
CA LEU A 63 -8.85 -17.97 9.51
C LEU A 63 -10.17 -18.51 8.94
N GLU A 64 -11.18 -18.75 9.78
CA GLU A 64 -12.53 -19.19 9.35
C GLU A 64 -13.17 -18.20 8.37
N ARG A 65 -12.88 -16.90 8.52
CA ARG A 65 -13.28 -15.85 7.57
C ARG A 65 -12.38 -15.78 6.33
N GLN A 66 -11.54 -16.79 6.10
CA GLN A 66 -10.66 -16.93 4.93
C GLN A 66 -9.66 -15.78 4.74
N LEU A 67 -9.26 -15.11 5.82
CA LEU A 67 -8.25 -14.06 5.73
C LEU A 67 -6.86 -14.66 5.49
N HIS A 68 -6.10 -14.02 4.62
CA HIS A 68 -4.71 -14.41 4.37
C HIS A 68 -3.81 -14.20 5.58
N TRP A 69 -2.85 -15.08 5.78
CA TRP A 69 -1.90 -15.06 6.90
C TRP A 69 -1.22 -13.71 7.12
N ASN A 70 -0.87 -12.98 6.05
CA ASN A 70 -0.26 -11.65 6.18
C ASN A 70 -1.26 -10.60 6.70
N THR A 71 -2.55 -10.76 6.44
CA THR A 71 -3.60 -9.91 7.01
C THR A 71 -3.78 -10.21 8.49
N ILE A 72 -3.86 -11.50 8.86
CA ILE A 72 -3.95 -11.96 10.25
C ILE A 72 -2.74 -11.45 11.05
N SER A 73 -1.53 -11.66 10.52
CA SER A 73 -0.31 -11.14 11.13
C SER A 73 -0.35 -9.62 11.33
N THR A 74 -0.92 -8.89 10.38
CA THR A 74 -1.05 -7.43 10.52
C THR A 74 -1.95 -7.08 11.69
N TYR A 75 -3.11 -7.72 11.83
CA TYR A 75 -4.02 -7.50 12.96
C TYR A 75 -3.36 -7.88 14.29
N MET A 76 -2.71 -9.03 14.37
CA MET A 76 -1.99 -9.45 15.57
C MET A 76 -0.87 -8.49 15.97
N ARG A 77 -0.14 -7.94 15.00
CA ARG A 77 0.91 -6.93 15.27
C ARG A 77 0.33 -5.60 15.75
N MET A 78 -0.80 -5.16 15.19
CA MET A 78 -1.46 -3.92 15.66
C MET A 78 -1.99 -4.10 17.08
N LEU A 79 -2.63 -5.24 17.36
CA LEU A 79 -3.10 -5.58 18.69
C LEU A 79 -1.94 -5.66 19.70
N ARG A 80 -0.85 -6.34 19.32
CA ARG A 80 0.36 -6.42 20.13
C ARG A 80 0.95 -5.04 20.45
N ALA A 81 1.07 -4.18 19.44
CA ALA A 81 1.60 -2.83 19.62
C ALA A 81 0.71 -1.99 20.53
N THR A 82 -0.61 -2.11 20.39
CA THR A 82 -1.58 -1.45 21.30
C THR A 82 -1.43 -1.93 22.73
N TYR A 83 -1.41 -3.25 22.92
CA TYR A 83 -1.33 -3.85 24.25
C TYR A 83 -0.06 -3.42 25.00
N PHE A 84 1.12 -3.57 24.37
CA PHE A 84 2.37 -3.21 25.05
C PHE A 84 2.54 -1.71 25.26
N ARG A 85 2.01 -0.86 24.38
CA ARG A 85 1.96 0.58 24.66
C ARG A 85 1.08 0.89 25.88
N ALA A 86 -0.06 0.23 26.02
CA ALA A 86 -0.89 0.39 27.20
C ALA A 86 -0.23 -0.16 28.47
N VAL A 87 0.63 -1.18 28.39
CA VAL A 87 1.47 -1.64 29.49
C VAL A 87 2.48 -0.57 29.88
N ASP A 88 3.16 0.04 28.90
CA ASP A 88 4.13 1.12 29.13
C ASP A 88 3.46 2.35 29.78
N ASP A 89 2.19 2.62 29.42
CA ASP A 89 1.37 3.69 30.01
C ASP A 89 0.74 3.31 31.38
N GLY A 90 1.02 2.12 31.91
CA GLY A 90 0.47 1.63 33.19
C GLY A 90 -1.03 1.30 33.19
N LEU A 91 -1.64 1.15 31.99
CA LEU A 91 -3.07 0.90 31.82
C LEU A 91 -3.43 -0.58 31.61
N ALA A 92 -2.45 -1.42 31.25
CA ALA A 92 -2.62 -2.85 31.04
C ALA A 92 -1.62 -3.65 31.88
N PRO A 93 -1.98 -4.86 32.35
CA PRO A 93 -1.06 -5.71 33.08
C PRO A 93 0.03 -6.26 32.13
N TYR A 94 1.27 -6.30 32.60
CA TYR A 94 2.34 -6.96 31.86
C TYR A 94 2.16 -8.48 31.89
N GLN A 95 2.04 -9.10 30.72
CA GLN A 95 1.97 -10.56 30.57
C GLN A 95 3.15 -11.05 29.71
N PRO A 96 4.09 -11.83 30.29
CA PRO A 96 5.23 -12.34 29.56
C PRO A 96 4.78 -13.31 28.44
N ARG A 97 5.34 -13.15 27.26
CA ARG A 97 5.11 -14.03 26.10
C ARG A 97 3.64 -14.11 25.62
N LEU A 98 2.80 -13.12 25.95
CA LEU A 98 1.37 -13.09 25.63
C LEU A 98 1.08 -13.47 24.15
N PHE A 99 1.86 -12.95 23.20
CA PHE A 99 1.68 -13.17 21.75
C PHE A 99 2.51 -14.32 21.17
N LYS A 100 3.13 -15.19 22.01
CA LYS A 100 4.01 -16.28 21.52
C LYS A 100 3.24 -17.32 20.70
N GLY A 101 1.97 -17.57 21.03
CA GLY A 101 1.12 -18.60 20.43
C GLY A 101 0.44 -18.22 19.13
N VAL A 102 0.58 -16.98 18.65
CA VAL A 102 -0.11 -16.46 17.46
C VAL A 102 0.86 -15.99 16.38
N TYR A 103 0.38 -15.99 15.14
CA TYR A 103 1.21 -15.66 13.99
C TYR A 103 1.38 -14.15 13.83
N THR A 104 2.62 -13.69 13.97
CA THR A 104 3.03 -12.28 13.76
C THR A 104 4.11 -12.13 12.69
N GLY A 105 4.42 -13.22 11.96
CA GLY A 105 5.44 -13.29 10.91
C GLY A 105 4.95 -12.72 9.57
N THR A 106 5.71 -12.97 8.51
CA THR A 106 5.35 -12.60 7.14
C THR A 106 5.52 -13.81 6.24
N LYS A 107 4.45 -14.22 5.55
CA LYS A 107 4.54 -15.22 4.48
C LYS A 107 4.91 -14.56 3.18
N VAL A 108 5.78 -15.21 2.43
CA VAL A 108 6.14 -14.77 1.07
C VAL A 108 4.89 -14.83 0.19
N THR A 109 4.67 -13.80 -0.59
CA THR A 109 3.58 -13.72 -1.57
C THR A 109 4.17 -13.74 -2.97
N VAL A 110 3.46 -14.39 -3.89
CA VAL A 110 3.83 -14.38 -5.30
C VAL A 110 3.90 -12.94 -5.82
N LYS A 111 5.01 -12.58 -6.43
CA LYS A 111 5.22 -11.26 -7.03
C LYS A 111 4.54 -11.24 -8.40
N ARG A 112 3.82 -10.17 -8.67
CA ARG A 112 3.06 -9.99 -9.91
C ARG A 112 3.80 -9.03 -10.86
N ALA A 113 5.10 -9.27 -11.07
CA ALA A 113 5.82 -8.62 -12.15
C ALA A 113 5.34 -9.15 -13.49
N VAL A 114 5.32 -8.32 -14.50
CA VAL A 114 5.02 -8.68 -15.89
C VAL A 114 6.20 -8.27 -16.77
N ASP A 115 6.33 -8.96 -17.89
CA ASP A 115 7.43 -8.78 -18.85
C ASP A 115 7.25 -7.51 -19.70
N GLU A 116 8.30 -7.14 -20.42
CA GLU A 116 8.28 -6.02 -21.36
C GLU A 116 7.25 -6.20 -22.47
N ASP A 117 6.94 -7.44 -22.86
CA ASP A 117 5.91 -7.75 -23.87
C ASP A 117 4.51 -7.30 -23.45
N VAL A 118 4.20 -7.39 -22.16
CA VAL A 118 2.93 -6.88 -21.62
C VAL A 118 2.86 -5.36 -21.77
N PHE A 119 3.96 -4.65 -21.52
CA PHE A 119 4.02 -3.20 -21.73
C PHE A 119 3.92 -2.83 -23.21
N ARG A 120 4.48 -3.64 -24.12
CA ARG A 120 4.29 -3.45 -25.58
C ARG A 120 2.82 -3.60 -25.99
N GLN A 121 2.11 -4.62 -25.47
CA GLN A 121 0.69 -4.81 -25.72
C GLN A 121 -0.14 -3.66 -25.15
N LEU A 122 0.25 -3.13 -23.99
CA LEU A 122 -0.40 -1.97 -23.37
C LEU A 122 -0.15 -0.65 -24.13
N ASN A 123 0.72 -0.60 -25.13
CA ASN A 123 0.89 0.60 -25.96
C ASN A 123 -0.28 0.84 -26.93
N ALA A 124 -1.07 -0.19 -27.23
CA ALA A 124 -2.25 -0.03 -28.07
C ALA A 124 -3.36 0.72 -27.32
N PRO A 125 -3.93 1.79 -27.91
CA PRO A 125 -5.03 2.53 -27.31
C PRO A 125 -6.29 1.68 -27.11
N VAL A 126 -7.12 2.08 -26.15
CA VAL A 126 -8.40 1.39 -25.84
C VAL A 126 -9.56 2.39 -26.02
N ALA A 127 -10.65 1.96 -26.67
CA ALA A 127 -11.78 2.83 -26.97
C ALA A 127 -12.58 3.28 -25.71
N ASP A 128 -12.56 2.50 -24.63
CA ASP A 128 -13.21 2.85 -23.35
C ASP A 128 -12.36 3.90 -22.62
N GLU A 129 -12.87 5.09 -22.42
CA GLU A 129 -12.17 6.23 -21.81
C GLU A 129 -11.62 5.92 -20.40
N SER A 130 -12.39 5.18 -19.58
CA SER A 130 -11.96 4.83 -18.22
C SER A 130 -10.81 3.83 -18.23
N LEU A 131 -10.85 2.88 -19.19
CA LEU A 131 -9.74 1.93 -19.38
C LEU A 131 -8.53 2.62 -20.02
N GLU A 132 -8.74 3.58 -20.92
CA GLU A 132 -7.65 4.35 -21.54
C GLU A 132 -6.93 5.22 -20.52
N PHE A 133 -7.67 5.94 -19.68
CA PHE A 133 -7.08 6.67 -18.56
C PHE A 133 -6.26 5.74 -17.66
N THR A 134 -6.83 4.58 -17.31
CA THR A 134 -6.16 3.60 -16.46
C THR A 134 -4.91 3.03 -17.12
N ARG A 135 -4.97 2.71 -18.40
CA ARG A 135 -3.84 2.22 -19.21
C ARG A 135 -2.70 3.22 -19.22
N LEU A 136 -3.00 4.46 -19.57
CA LEU A 136 -2.00 5.52 -19.63
C LEU A 136 -1.39 5.80 -18.26
N LEU A 137 -2.19 5.82 -17.20
CA LEU A 137 -1.71 6.02 -15.85
C LEU A 137 -0.81 4.86 -15.38
N PHE A 138 -1.15 3.61 -15.75
CA PHE A 138 -0.33 2.45 -15.43
C PHE A 138 1.04 2.49 -16.14
N LEU A 139 1.06 2.85 -17.43
CA LEU A 139 2.30 3.07 -18.17
C LEU A 139 3.14 4.18 -17.54
N LEU A 140 2.49 5.28 -17.13
CA LEU A 140 3.15 6.39 -16.47
C LEU A 140 3.78 5.96 -15.12
N LEU A 141 3.07 5.17 -14.30
CA LEU A 141 3.64 4.64 -13.06
C LEU A 141 4.93 3.86 -13.31
N PHE A 142 4.96 3.04 -14.37
CA PHE A 142 6.16 2.30 -14.77
C PHE A 142 7.28 3.25 -15.23
N MET A 143 7.00 4.19 -16.15
CA MET A 143 7.95 5.15 -16.69
C MET A 143 8.55 6.06 -15.61
N LEU A 144 7.79 6.35 -14.56
CA LEU A 144 8.25 7.11 -13.40
C LEU A 144 8.94 6.21 -12.34
N ARG A 145 9.71 5.22 -12.79
CA ARG A 145 10.51 4.30 -11.94
C ARG A 145 9.67 3.49 -10.95
N GLY A 146 8.50 3.07 -11.37
CA GLY A 146 7.58 2.35 -10.50
C GLY A 146 7.04 3.22 -9.37
N MET A 147 6.69 4.48 -9.67
CA MET A 147 6.07 5.38 -8.69
C MET A 147 4.83 4.73 -8.08
N PRO A 148 4.68 4.69 -6.74
CA PRO A 148 3.47 4.16 -6.11
C PRO A 148 2.23 4.99 -6.45
N PHE A 149 1.07 4.35 -6.56
CA PHE A 149 -0.19 5.04 -6.84
C PHE A 149 -0.51 6.13 -5.80
N VAL A 150 -0.13 5.94 -4.53
CA VAL A 150 -0.30 6.98 -3.52
C VAL A 150 0.51 8.24 -3.83
N ASP A 151 1.73 8.09 -4.33
CA ASP A 151 2.58 9.24 -4.62
C ASP A 151 2.05 10.01 -5.83
N ILE A 152 1.61 9.33 -6.91
CA ILE A 152 1.02 9.99 -8.09
C ILE A 152 -0.34 10.63 -7.79
N ALA A 153 -1.15 10.04 -6.89
CA ALA A 153 -2.44 10.59 -6.52
C ALA A 153 -2.33 11.94 -5.79
N TYR A 154 -1.27 12.12 -5.02
CA TYR A 154 -0.99 13.36 -4.30
C TYR A 154 0.04 14.26 -4.97
N LEU A 155 0.49 13.93 -6.19
CA LEU A 155 1.44 14.75 -6.94
C LEU A 155 0.80 16.09 -7.32
N ARG A 156 1.48 17.19 -7.06
CA ARG A 156 0.98 18.55 -7.30
C ARG A 156 1.53 19.15 -8.58
N HIS A 157 0.85 20.16 -9.08
CA HIS A 157 1.35 20.94 -10.24
C HIS A 157 2.73 21.54 -9.99
N CYS A 158 2.98 22.02 -8.76
CA CYS A 158 4.28 22.59 -8.38
C CYS A 158 5.41 21.59 -8.23
N ASP A 159 5.13 20.27 -8.20
CA ASP A 159 6.18 19.25 -8.13
C ASP A 159 6.80 18.98 -9.52
N LEU A 160 6.17 19.44 -10.62
CA LEU A 160 6.65 19.28 -11.97
C LEU A 160 7.36 20.55 -12.45
N HIS A 161 8.69 20.47 -12.60
CA HIS A 161 9.58 21.55 -13.05
C HIS A 161 10.16 21.20 -14.43
N GLY A 162 9.54 21.72 -15.49
CA GLY A 162 9.94 21.35 -16.86
C GLY A 162 9.73 19.85 -17.09
N ASN A 163 10.84 19.11 -17.26
CA ASN A 163 10.84 17.68 -17.43
C ASN A 163 11.37 16.92 -16.19
N VAL A 164 11.29 17.52 -15.01
CA VAL A 164 11.73 16.91 -13.75
C VAL A 164 10.60 16.99 -12.72
N ILE A 165 10.30 15.86 -12.09
CA ILE A 165 9.40 15.78 -10.94
C ILE A 165 10.25 15.72 -9.68
N VAL A 166 10.02 16.66 -8.75
CA VAL A 166 10.64 16.67 -7.41
C VAL A 166 9.53 16.57 -6.39
N TYR A 167 9.46 15.49 -5.66
CA TYR A 167 8.36 15.24 -4.74
C TYR A 167 8.79 14.54 -3.46
N ARG A 168 7.99 14.68 -2.42
CA ARG A 168 8.20 13.99 -1.14
C ARG A 168 7.35 12.73 -1.08
N ARG A 169 7.99 11.58 -0.91
CA ARG A 169 7.32 10.28 -0.84
C ARG A 169 6.35 10.18 0.33
N LYS A 170 5.09 9.83 0.09
CA LYS A 170 4.05 9.76 1.15
C LYS A 170 4.37 8.72 2.23
N LYS A 171 4.97 7.59 1.87
CA LYS A 171 5.23 6.50 2.83
C LYS A 171 6.44 6.76 3.72
N THR A 172 7.51 7.34 3.20
CA THR A 172 8.81 7.44 3.88
C THR A 172 9.24 8.87 4.19
N GLY A 173 8.59 9.85 3.59
CA GLY A 173 8.97 11.26 3.69
C GLY A 173 10.26 11.62 2.92
N ALA A 174 10.87 10.67 2.21
CA ALA A 174 12.09 10.91 1.45
C ALA A 174 11.80 11.79 0.21
N TRP A 175 12.72 12.70 -0.10
CA TRP A 175 12.69 13.47 -1.34
C TRP A 175 13.19 12.61 -2.49
N LEU A 176 12.46 12.63 -3.60
CA LEU A 176 12.82 11.97 -4.85
C LEU A 176 12.79 12.95 -6.00
N THR A 177 13.79 12.80 -6.89
CA THR A 177 13.88 13.52 -8.15
C THR A 177 13.79 12.52 -9.30
N VAL A 178 12.81 12.70 -10.17
CA VAL A 178 12.58 11.83 -11.32
C VAL A 178 12.61 12.65 -12.59
N ARG A 179 13.57 12.37 -13.47
CA ARG A 179 13.55 12.92 -14.83
C ARG A 179 12.45 12.24 -15.63
N VAL A 180 11.66 13.03 -16.31
CA VAL A 180 10.50 12.59 -17.09
C VAL A 180 10.89 12.61 -18.57
N GLU A 181 10.88 11.44 -19.20
CA GLU A 181 11.18 11.29 -20.60
C GLU A 181 10.04 11.82 -21.48
N ALA A 182 10.33 12.11 -22.76
CA ALA A 182 9.39 12.77 -23.66
C ALA A 182 8.03 12.05 -23.78
N GLU A 183 8.04 10.71 -23.84
CA GLU A 183 6.81 9.91 -23.93
C GLU A 183 5.98 9.99 -22.64
N ALA A 184 6.63 9.93 -21.48
CA ALA A 184 5.95 10.12 -20.19
C ALA A 184 5.36 11.54 -20.08
N MET A 185 6.06 12.57 -20.61
CA MET A 185 5.54 13.94 -20.67
C MET A 185 4.29 14.07 -21.55
N LYS A 186 4.18 13.31 -22.65
CA LYS A 186 2.96 13.27 -23.48
C LYS A 186 1.80 12.70 -22.67
N ILE A 187 2.02 11.61 -21.92
CA ILE A 187 1.02 11.02 -21.05
C ILE A 187 0.60 12.01 -19.95
N ILE A 188 1.55 12.66 -19.29
CA ILE A 188 1.25 13.67 -18.26
C ILE A 188 0.34 14.78 -18.81
N ARG A 189 0.63 15.31 -20.00
CA ARG A 189 -0.19 16.35 -20.64
C ARG A 189 -1.60 15.87 -20.92
N ASN A 190 -1.75 14.61 -21.36
CA ASN A 190 -3.06 14.01 -21.66
C ASN A 190 -3.89 13.77 -20.40
N LEU A 191 -3.25 13.27 -19.32
CA LEU A 191 -3.94 12.93 -18.07
C LEU A 191 -4.04 14.10 -17.07
N ARG A 192 -3.45 15.24 -17.39
CA ARG A 192 -3.37 16.39 -16.48
C ARG A 192 -4.76 16.87 -16.05
N ASN A 193 -4.89 17.18 -14.76
CA ASN A 193 -6.10 17.77 -14.22
C ASN A 193 -6.40 19.11 -14.90
N THR A 194 -7.61 19.23 -15.43
CA THR A 194 -8.10 20.44 -16.12
C THR A 194 -8.67 21.47 -15.14
N ASP A 195 -9.02 21.07 -13.93
CA ASP A 195 -9.44 21.96 -12.86
C ASP A 195 -8.25 22.76 -12.32
N LYS A 196 -8.21 24.03 -12.69
CA LYS A 196 -7.14 24.97 -12.29
C LYS A 196 -7.16 25.32 -10.79
N THR A 197 -8.24 25.03 -10.09
CA THR A 197 -8.37 25.26 -8.64
C THR A 197 -7.78 24.11 -7.83
N SER A 198 -7.66 22.95 -8.42
CA SER A 198 -7.05 21.77 -7.79
C SER A 198 -5.53 21.91 -7.74
N PRO A 199 -4.88 21.67 -6.59
CA PRO A 199 -3.43 21.64 -6.50
C PRO A 199 -2.82 20.40 -7.15
N TYR A 200 -3.62 19.34 -7.39
CA TYR A 200 -3.15 18.02 -7.83
C TYR A 200 -2.97 17.94 -9.34
N LEU A 201 -1.84 17.35 -9.75
CA LEU A 201 -1.46 17.22 -11.17
C LEU A 201 -2.44 16.31 -11.95
N PHE A 202 -3.02 15.31 -11.30
CA PHE A 202 -3.96 14.36 -11.90
C PHE A 202 -5.32 14.40 -11.20
N PRO A 203 -6.43 14.14 -11.92
CA PRO A 203 -7.79 14.19 -11.36
C PRO A 203 -8.14 12.93 -10.56
N LEU A 204 -7.33 12.61 -9.54
CA LEU A 204 -7.52 11.44 -8.66
C LEU A 204 -8.11 11.84 -7.30
N ILE A 205 -7.92 13.10 -6.90
CA ILE A 205 -8.52 13.72 -5.73
C ILE A 205 -9.29 14.95 -6.24
N HIS A 206 -10.63 14.86 -6.24
CA HIS A 206 -11.51 15.86 -6.85
C HIS A 206 -11.84 17.03 -5.91
N HIS A 207 -11.84 16.80 -4.60
CA HIS A 207 -12.18 17.81 -3.60
C HIS A 207 -11.02 17.98 -2.61
N PRO A 208 -10.03 18.82 -2.94
CA PRO A 208 -8.92 19.11 -2.04
C PRO A 208 -9.40 19.63 -0.69
N GLY A 209 -8.76 19.17 0.40
CA GLY A 209 -9.13 19.53 1.77
C GLY A 209 -10.34 18.79 2.36
N LYS A 210 -11.07 17.98 1.58
CA LYS A 210 -12.21 17.21 2.05
C LYS A 210 -11.94 15.71 1.98
N ASP A 211 -11.67 15.07 3.11
CA ASP A 211 -11.44 13.62 3.24
C ASP A 211 -10.62 13.02 2.04
N GLU A 212 -9.48 13.64 1.76
CA GLU A 212 -8.62 13.28 0.63
C GLU A 212 -8.18 11.82 0.67
N TYR A 213 -8.01 11.27 1.88
CA TYR A 213 -7.63 9.87 2.03
C TYR A 213 -8.71 8.92 1.52
N ARG A 214 -9.97 9.21 1.76
CA ARG A 214 -11.10 8.41 1.26
C ARG A 214 -11.20 8.53 -0.27
N GLN A 215 -11.01 9.73 -0.82
CA GLN A 215 -10.98 9.94 -2.27
C GLN A 215 -9.84 9.14 -2.92
N TYR A 216 -8.63 9.21 -2.35
CA TYR A 216 -7.50 8.39 -2.76
C TYR A 216 -7.82 6.89 -2.72
N GLN A 217 -8.44 6.39 -1.64
CA GLN A 217 -8.82 4.98 -1.54
C GLN A 217 -9.83 4.57 -2.61
N ASN A 218 -10.80 5.44 -2.93
CA ASN A 218 -11.79 5.20 -3.98
C ASN A 218 -11.11 5.19 -5.35
N ALA A 219 -10.25 6.15 -5.63
CA ALA A 219 -9.46 6.21 -6.87
C ALA A 219 -8.59 4.95 -7.03
N LEU A 220 -7.93 4.49 -5.97
CA LEU A 220 -7.13 3.27 -6.00
C LEU A 220 -7.98 2.01 -6.27
N ARG A 221 -9.16 1.91 -5.67
CA ARG A 221 -10.08 0.78 -5.92
C ARG A 221 -10.56 0.78 -7.38
N SER A 222 -10.99 1.93 -7.88
CA SER A 222 -11.41 2.09 -9.29
C SER A 222 -10.27 1.75 -10.24
N PHE A 223 -9.08 2.27 -9.98
CA PHE A 223 -7.88 2.00 -10.79
C PHE A 223 -7.55 0.50 -10.83
N ASN A 224 -7.53 -0.18 -9.68
CA ASN A 224 -7.27 -1.63 -9.65
C ASN A 224 -8.38 -2.45 -10.31
N TYR A 225 -9.64 -2.02 -10.22
CA TYR A 225 -10.76 -2.65 -10.92
C TYR A 225 -10.57 -2.58 -12.45
N HIS A 226 -10.26 -1.40 -12.97
CA HIS A 226 -10.00 -1.22 -14.40
C HIS A 226 -8.71 -1.92 -14.85
N LEU A 227 -7.66 -1.94 -14.02
CA LEU A 227 -6.44 -2.71 -14.32
C LEU A 227 -6.71 -4.21 -14.44
N LYS A 228 -7.59 -4.77 -13.61
CA LYS A 228 -8.01 -6.18 -13.76
C LYS A 228 -8.66 -6.40 -15.11
N ARG A 229 -9.61 -5.56 -15.53
CA ARG A 229 -10.26 -5.62 -16.85
C ARG A 229 -9.29 -5.45 -18.03
N LEU A 230 -8.28 -4.60 -17.88
CA LEU A 230 -7.19 -4.47 -18.86
C LEU A 230 -6.35 -5.74 -18.93
N GLY A 231 -5.98 -6.32 -17.78
CA GLY A 231 -5.21 -7.56 -17.72
C GLY A 231 -5.92 -8.75 -18.37
N GLU A 232 -7.25 -8.84 -18.25
CA GLU A 232 -8.06 -9.89 -18.90
C GLU A 232 -8.00 -9.84 -20.44
N ARG A 233 -7.62 -8.69 -21.03
CA ARG A 233 -7.45 -8.53 -22.48
C ARG A 233 -6.04 -8.90 -22.95
N ILE A 234 -5.11 -9.15 -22.05
CA ILE A 234 -3.70 -9.43 -22.36
C ILE A 234 -3.44 -10.91 -22.11
N LYS A 235 -3.00 -11.62 -23.16
CA LYS A 235 -2.70 -13.06 -23.07
C LYS A 235 -1.56 -13.31 -22.05
N GLY A 236 -1.77 -14.25 -21.15
CA GLY A 236 -0.75 -14.68 -20.18
C GLY A 236 -0.65 -13.81 -18.91
N VAL A 237 -1.56 -12.84 -18.71
CA VAL A 237 -1.57 -11.99 -17.52
C VAL A 237 -2.64 -12.44 -16.54
N ALA A 238 -2.22 -12.89 -15.36
CA ALA A 238 -3.14 -13.34 -14.30
C ALA A 238 -3.87 -12.19 -13.57
N GLY A 239 -3.56 -10.94 -13.92
CA GLY A 239 -4.19 -9.73 -13.37
C GLY A 239 -3.17 -8.64 -13.08
N LEU A 240 -3.54 -7.40 -13.43
CA LEU A 240 -2.76 -6.22 -13.15
C LEU A 240 -3.25 -5.53 -11.87
N THR A 241 -2.33 -4.95 -11.14
CA THR A 241 -2.61 -4.08 -9.99
C THR A 241 -1.73 -2.84 -10.04
N SER A 242 -2.07 -1.81 -9.30
CA SER A 242 -1.24 -0.60 -9.18
C SER A 242 0.21 -0.91 -8.75
N TYR A 243 0.43 -2.01 -8.04
CA TYR A 243 1.75 -2.43 -7.58
C TYR A 243 2.54 -3.21 -8.65
N THR A 244 1.85 -3.77 -9.65
CA THR A 244 2.48 -4.52 -10.77
C THR A 244 3.48 -3.65 -11.51
N ALA A 245 3.16 -2.39 -11.85
CA ALA A 245 4.08 -1.47 -12.51
C ALA A 245 5.41 -1.31 -11.74
N ARG A 246 5.32 -1.22 -10.41
CA ARG A 246 6.49 -1.08 -9.53
C ARG A 246 7.32 -2.35 -9.46
N HIS A 247 6.66 -3.51 -9.32
CA HIS A 247 7.37 -4.80 -9.33
C HIS A 247 8.06 -5.04 -10.66
N SER A 248 7.37 -4.81 -11.78
CA SER A 248 7.92 -4.99 -13.11
C SER A 248 9.11 -4.07 -13.37
N TRP A 249 9.03 -2.80 -12.99
CA TRP A 249 10.16 -1.87 -13.14
C TRP A 249 11.41 -2.38 -12.40
N ALA A 250 11.26 -2.82 -11.14
CA ALA A 250 12.37 -3.34 -10.35
C ALA A 250 12.93 -4.65 -10.94
N THR A 251 12.06 -5.55 -11.38
CA THR A 251 12.44 -6.84 -11.97
C THR A 251 13.18 -6.62 -13.31
N ILE A 252 12.63 -5.78 -14.20
CA ILE A 252 13.26 -5.45 -15.48
C ILE A 252 14.62 -4.75 -15.28
N ALA A 253 14.71 -3.81 -14.34
CA ALA A 253 15.97 -3.16 -14.01
C ALA A 253 17.03 -4.17 -13.50
N ASN A 254 16.62 -5.14 -12.68
CA ASN A 254 17.50 -6.21 -12.22
C ASN A 254 17.95 -7.12 -13.38
N TYR A 255 17.05 -7.52 -14.29
CA TYR A 255 17.40 -8.32 -15.47
C TYR A 255 18.35 -7.58 -16.43
N ARG A 256 18.29 -6.25 -16.46
CA ARG A 256 19.24 -5.40 -17.19
C ARG A 256 20.54 -5.16 -16.42
N ASN A 257 20.80 -5.92 -15.35
CA ASN A 257 22.01 -5.88 -14.53
C ASN A 257 22.30 -4.52 -13.87
N TYR A 258 21.27 -3.71 -13.58
CA TYR A 258 21.46 -2.54 -12.73
C TYR A 258 21.74 -2.96 -11.29
N GLN A 259 22.68 -2.28 -10.62
CA GLN A 259 23.01 -2.55 -9.22
C GLN A 259 21.78 -2.37 -8.32
N GLN A 260 21.60 -3.28 -7.36
CA GLN A 260 20.45 -3.26 -6.44
C GLN A 260 20.35 -1.95 -5.63
N GLU A 261 21.47 -1.34 -5.30
CA GLU A 261 21.52 -0.03 -4.62
C GLU A 261 20.92 1.07 -5.50
N LEU A 262 21.26 1.07 -6.80
CA LEU A 262 20.72 2.04 -7.74
C LEU A 262 19.21 1.86 -7.90
N ILE A 263 18.73 0.61 -8.00
CA ILE A 263 17.29 0.28 -8.05
C ILE A 263 16.61 0.75 -6.75
N SER A 264 17.20 0.48 -5.59
CA SER A 264 16.69 0.88 -4.27
C SER A 264 16.54 2.39 -4.16
N ASN A 265 17.58 3.13 -4.51
CA ASN A 265 17.59 4.59 -4.47
C ASN A 265 16.58 5.19 -5.45
N ALA A 266 16.53 4.68 -6.71
CA ALA A 266 15.59 5.13 -7.73
C ALA A 266 14.12 4.93 -7.31
N MET A 267 13.84 3.89 -6.53
CA MET A 267 12.50 3.58 -5.99
C MET A 267 12.23 4.28 -4.64
N GLY A 268 13.21 4.96 -4.04
CA GLY A 268 13.08 5.61 -2.74
C GLY A 268 12.86 4.63 -1.59
N HIS A 269 13.54 3.49 -1.60
CA HIS A 269 13.57 2.58 -0.45
C HIS A 269 14.56 3.08 0.60
N SER A 270 14.24 2.83 1.87
CA SER A 270 15.13 3.20 2.99
C SER A 270 16.32 2.24 3.17
N SER A 271 16.32 1.08 2.48
CA SER A 271 17.42 0.11 2.52
C SER A 271 17.42 -0.78 1.28
N VAL A 272 18.60 -1.25 0.88
CA VAL A 272 18.79 -2.20 -0.23
C VAL A 272 18.09 -3.54 0.02
N LYS A 273 18.10 -4.01 1.28
CA LYS A 273 17.37 -5.23 1.70
C LYS A 273 15.88 -5.17 1.35
N ALA A 274 15.27 -3.98 1.36
CA ALA A 274 13.87 -3.81 0.99
C ALA A 274 13.61 -4.17 -0.48
N VAL A 275 14.52 -3.88 -1.41
CA VAL A 275 14.38 -4.23 -2.84
C VAL A 275 14.46 -5.74 -3.03
N SER A 276 15.50 -6.37 -2.51
CA SER A 276 15.70 -7.81 -2.61
C SER A 276 14.48 -8.57 -2.06
N TYR A 277 14.03 -8.20 -0.85
CA TYR A 277 12.91 -8.88 -0.20
C TYR A 277 11.56 -8.61 -0.87
N THR A 278 11.30 -7.37 -1.33
CA THR A 278 9.99 -6.99 -1.84
C THR A 278 9.81 -7.19 -3.33
N HIS A 279 10.89 -7.21 -4.13
CA HIS A 279 10.79 -7.21 -5.58
C HIS A 279 11.56 -8.32 -6.31
N LEU A 280 12.65 -8.86 -5.76
CA LEU A 280 13.57 -9.74 -6.51
C LEU A 280 13.55 -11.23 -6.13
N ARG A 281 13.26 -11.60 -4.88
CA ARG A 281 13.37 -13.00 -4.40
C ARG A 281 12.41 -14.02 -5.02
N ALA A 282 11.43 -13.63 -5.83
CA ALA A 282 10.47 -14.58 -6.39
C ALA A 282 10.99 -15.33 -7.63
N HIS A 283 12.11 -14.90 -8.22
CA HIS A 283 12.67 -15.52 -9.44
C HIS A 283 13.88 -16.41 -9.20
N GLU A 284 14.44 -16.45 -7.98
CA GLU A 284 15.56 -17.35 -7.66
C GLU A 284 15.11 -18.81 -7.50
N THR A 285 13.81 -19.06 -7.29
CA THR A 285 13.26 -20.43 -7.13
C THR A 285 12.92 -21.11 -8.44
N ASP A 286 12.76 -20.39 -9.55
CA ASP A 286 12.37 -20.99 -10.84
C ASP A 286 13.58 -21.43 -11.70
N GLN A 287 14.81 -21.16 -11.27
CA GLN A 287 16.03 -21.60 -11.98
C GLN A 287 16.57 -22.95 -11.49
N TYR A 288 15.95 -23.61 -10.51
CA TYR A 288 16.39 -24.89 -9.93
C TYR A 288 15.32 -26.00 -9.93
N LEU A 289 14.32 -25.91 -10.85
CA LEU A 289 13.39 -27.02 -11.10
C LEU A 289 13.49 -27.52 -12.55
#